data_cd01f27377ba84e6652aad89cf7f87ee
#
_entry.id   cd01f27377ba84e6652aad89cf7f87ee
#
_cell.length_a   1.000
_cell.length_b   1.000
_cell.length_c   1.000
_cell.angle_alpha   90.00
_cell.angle_beta   90.00
_cell.angle_gamma   90.00
#
_symmetry.space_group_name_H-M   'P 1'
#
loop_
_entity.id
_entity.type
_entity.pdbx_description
1 polymer ?
#
loop_
_entity_poly.entity_id
_entity_poly.type
_entity_poly.pdbx_seq_one_letter_code
_entity_poly.pdbx_strand_id
1 'polypeptide(L)'
;MCIRDRSTGRVGIGTSVPRATLDVEGLMRIKTSYSHVHTVGSSSNVVAIDLSEANSFVVNITENIDSFTLTNIPSESSSFTIKTLQDSTGGWAVGINTFKTNAGATIDLGWPGGGVLPHVTLGAGRSDVYSFTTFDGGTTLYGAVGGQNFRPYS
;
A
#
# COMPACT_ATOMS: atom_id res chain seq x y z
N MET A 1 4.57 31.64 -4.46
CA MET A 1 4.51 31.67 -5.95
C MET A 1 3.86 30.40 -6.43
N CYS A 2 2.86 30.48 -7.30
CA CYS A 2 2.23 29.31 -7.92
C CYS A 2 2.65 29.28 -9.41
N ILE A 3 3.25 28.20 -9.86
CA ILE A 3 3.67 28.03 -11.25
C ILE A 3 2.89 26.84 -11.83
N ARG A 4 2.24 27.08 -12.96
CA ARG A 4 1.69 26.01 -13.80
C ARG A 4 2.65 25.79 -14.98
N ASP A 5 3.32 24.67 -14.99
CA ASP A 5 4.10 24.25 -16.14
C ASP A 5 3.15 23.70 -17.22
N ARG A 6 3.04 24.44 -18.33
CA ARG A 6 2.16 24.07 -19.44
C ARG A 6 2.74 22.95 -20.30
N SER A 7 4.04 22.71 -20.23
CA SER A 7 4.70 21.67 -21.02
C SER A 7 4.51 20.27 -20.41
N THR A 8 4.51 20.18 -19.07
CA THR A 8 4.33 18.92 -18.34
C THR A 8 2.97 18.76 -17.69
N GLY A 9 2.14 19.81 -17.70
CA GLY A 9 0.83 19.82 -17.04
C GLY A 9 0.92 19.85 -15.49
N ARG A 10 2.10 20.09 -14.92
CA ARG A 10 2.33 20.09 -13.47
C ARG A 10 2.05 21.46 -12.85
N VAL A 11 1.68 21.45 -11.57
CA VAL A 11 1.47 22.65 -10.76
C VAL A 11 2.44 22.64 -9.60
N GLY A 12 3.28 23.66 -9.50
CA GLY A 12 4.18 23.89 -8.37
C GLY A 12 3.68 25.04 -7.51
N ILE A 13 3.59 24.84 -6.20
CA ILE A 13 3.36 25.87 -5.19
C ILE A 13 4.61 25.97 -4.32
N GLY A 14 5.30 27.11 -4.40
CA GLY A 14 6.58 27.30 -3.70
C GLY A 14 7.79 26.75 -4.45
N THR A 15 7.62 25.97 -5.51
CA THR A 15 8.67 25.41 -6.36
C THR A 15 8.50 25.80 -7.81
N SER A 16 9.62 25.98 -8.53
CA SER A 16 9.64 26.20 -9.98
C SER A 16 9.88 24.91 -10.79
N VAL A 17 10.20 23.81 -10.11
CA VAL A 17 10.51 22.52 -10.73
C VAL A 17 9.63 21.43 -10.08
N PRO A 18 8.33 21.37 -10.42
CA PRO A 18 7.42 20.41 -9.80
C PRO A 18 7.78 18.98 -10.19
N ARG A 19 7.92 18.10 -9.18
CA ARG A 19 8.25 16.67 -9.30
C ARG A 19 7.03 15.77 -9.45
N ALA A 20 5.85 16.29 -9.12
CA ALA A 20 4.55 15.60 -9.22
C ALA A 20 3.54 16.48 -9.97
N THR A 21 2.35 15.94 -10.29
CA THR A 21 1.25 16.69 -10.91
C THR A 21 0.88 17.95 -10.09
N LEU A 22 0.91 17.81 -8.76
CA LEU A 22 0.88 18.92 -7.82
C LEU A 22 2.05 18.76 -6.85
N ASP A 23 2.95 19.73 -6.80
CA ASP A 23 4.11 19.75 -5.90
C ASP A 23 4.04 21.02 -5.03
N VAL A 24 3.98 20.83 -3.72
CA VAL A 24 3.89 21.92 -2.74
C VAL A 24 5.13 21.92 -1.88
N GLU A 25 6.01 22.89 -2.10
CA GLU A 25 7.16 23.14 -1.26
C GLU A 25 6.75 23.99 -0.06
N GLY A 26 6.29 23.34 1.01
CA GLY A 26 5.82 23.98 2.23
C GLY A 26 4.66 23.25 2.88
N LEU A 27 4.04 23.91 3.86
CA LEU A 27 2.89 23.36 4.58
C LEU A 27 1.63 23.44 3.74
N MET A 28 0.89 22.33 3.66
CA MET A 28 -0.41 22.27 3.03
C MET A 28 -1.51 22.13 4.09
N ARG A 29 -2.52 23.04 4.08
CA ARG A 29 -3.70 22.94 4.92
C ARG A 29 -4.89 22.47 4.09
N ILE A 30 -5.40 21.29 4.41
CA ILE A 30 -6.59 20.72 3.78
C ILE A 30 -7.66 20.52 4.85
N LYS A 31 -8.90 20.92 4.58
CA LYS A 31 -10.01 20.69 5.50
C LYS A 31 -10.43 19.22 5.49
N THR A 32 -10.47 18.62 4.31
CA THR A 32 -10.83 17.22 4.11
C THR A 32 -10.10 16.69 2.88
N SER A 33 -9.56 15.47 2.95
CA SER A 33 -9.00 14.75 1.81
C SER A 33 -9.61 13.34 1.76
N TYR A 34 -9.73 12.81 0.55
CA TYR A 34 -10.05 11.40 0.35
C TYR A 34 -9.06 10.80 -0.66
N SER A 35 -8.75 9.53 -0.47
CA SER A 35 -7.87 8.79 -1.37
C SER A 35 -8.68 7.82 -2.21
N HIS A 36 -8.20 7.54 -3.41
CA HIS A 36 -8.71 6.45 -4.22
C HIS A 36 -8.47 5.11 -3.51
N VAL A 37 -9.44 4.20 -3.59
CA VAL A 37 -9.30 2.81 -3.14
C VAL A 37 -9.20 1.94 -4.38
N HIS A 38 -8.08 1.22 -4.51
CA HIS A 38 -7.88 0.29 -5.62
C HIS A 38 -8.13 -1.15 -5.18
N THR A 39 -8.98 -1.87 -5.92
CA THR A 39 -9.24 -3.28 -5.65
C THR A 39 -8.39 -4.14 -6.57
N VAL A 40 -7.62 -5.05 -5.98
CA VAL A 40 -6.72 -5.96 -6.69
C VAL A 40 -7.03 -7.41 -6.36
N GLY A 41 -6.79 -8.28 -7.32
CA GLY A 41 -6.78 -9.73 -7.12
C GLY A 41 -5.35 -10.27 -7.12
N SER A 42 -5.24 -11.58 -7.07
CA SER A 42 -3.98 -12.29 -7.22
C SER A 42 -3.90 -13.00 -8.56
N SER A 43 -2.69 -13.34 -8.96
CA SER A 43 -2.41 -14.20 -10.10
C SER A 43 -1.18 -15.04 -9.79
N SER A 44 -1.31 -16.37 -9.87
CA SER A 44 -0.23 -17.30 -9.56
C SER A 44 0.38 -17.07 -8.16
N ASN A 45 -0.48 -16.90 -7.18
CA ASN A 45 -0.14 -16.67 -5.77
C ASN A 45 0.60 -15.34 -5.49
N VAL A 46 0.57 -14.40 -6.42
CA VAL A 46 1.21 -13.08 -6.28
C VAL A 46 0.17 -11.98 -6.42
N VAL A 47 0.25 -10.99 -5.54
CA VAL A 47 -0.54 -9.74 -5.63
C VAL A 47 0.36 -8.62 -6.11
N ALA A 48 -0.01 -7.96 -7.20
CA ALA A 48 0.67 -6.76 -7.69
C ALA A 48 0.00 -5.50 -7.13
N ILE A 49 0.79 -4.67 -6.46
CA ILE A 49 0.37 -3.39 -5.87
C ILE A 49 1.11 -2.28 -6.60
N ASP A 50 0.37 -1.42 -7.30
CA ASP A 50 0.92 -0.24 -7.95
C ASP A 50 0.64 1.01 -7.10
N LEU A 51 1.70 1.58 -6.51
CA LEU A 51 1.57 2.73 -5.63
C LEU A 51 1.30 4.05 -6.37
N SER A 52 1.31 4.05 -7.71
CA SER A 52 0.83 5.20 -8.50
C SER A 52 -0.69 5.26 -8.63
N GLU A 53 -1.39 4.13 -8.43
CA GLU A 53 -2.83 4.04 -8.57
C GLU A 53 -3.58 4.47 -7.29
N ALA A 54 -3.04 4.14 -6.12
CA ALA A 54 -3.67 4.43 -4.83
C ALA A 54 -2.66 4.31 -3.68
N ASN A 55 -3.11 4.75 -2.49
CA ASN A 55 -2.45 4.42 -1.22
C ASN A 55 -3.33 3.56 -0.30
N SER A 56 -4.48 3.11 -0.79
CA SER A 56 -5.40 2.21 -0.10
C SER A 56 -5.85 1.11 -1.04
N PHE A 57 -5.56 -0.14 -0.67
CA PHE A 57 -5.83 -1.31 -1.51
C PHE A 57 -6.77 -2.29 -0.80
N VAL A 58 -7.71 -2.84 -1.56
CA VAL A 58 -8.50 -4.01 -1.15
C VAL A 58 -8.03 -5.19 -1.97
N VAL A 59 -7.51 -6.21 -1.29
CA VAL A 59 -7.01 -7.44 -1.91
C VAL A 59 -8.02 -8.56 -1.67
N ASN A 60 -8.69 -8.98 -2.73
CA ASN A 60 -9.59 -10.13 -2.69
C ASN A 60 -8.76 -11.42 -2.74
N ILE A 61 -8.86 -12.24 -1.69
CA ILE A 61 -8.09 -13.46 -1.52
C ILE A 61 -8.96 -14.65 -1.97
N THR A 62 -8.57 -15.26 -3.08
CA THR A 62 -9.26 -16.42 -3.68
C THR A 62 -8.32 -17.61 -3.88
N GLU A 63 -7.07 -17.46 -3.48
CA GLU A 63 -6.01 -18.46 -3.51
C GLU A 63 -4.98 -18.15 -2.41
N ASN A 64 -4.05 -19.04 -2.16
CA ASN A 64 -2.90 -18.73 -1.28
C ASN A 64 -2.05 -17.62 -1.90
N ILE A 65 -1.59 -16.69 -1.10
CA ILE A 65 -0.72 -15.59 -1.53
C ILE A 65 0.67 -15.82 -0.96
N ASP A 66 1.66 -15.98 -1.84
CA ASP A 66 3.05 -16.18 -1.45
C ASP A 66 3.78 -14.86 -1.25
N SER A 67 3.43 -13.84 -2.06
CA SER A 67 4.11 -12.54 -2.00
C SER A 67 3.28 -11.40 -2.59
N PHE A 68 3.69 -10.17 -2.22
CA PHE A 68 3.23 -8.93 -2.81
C PHE A 68 4.36 -8.30 -3.62
N THR A 69 4.07 -7.90 -4.86
CA THR A 69 5.02 -7.15 -5.69
C THR A 69 4.63 -5.69 -5.72
N LEU A 70 5.54 -4.80 -5.31
CA LEU A 70 5.34 -3.36 -5.34
C LEU A 70 5.94 -2.75 -6.59
N THR A 71 5.18 -1.85 -7.23
CA THR A 71 5.62 -1.04 -8.35
C THR A 71 5.40 0.45 -8.07
N ASN A 72 6.12 1.29 -8.79
CA ASN A 72 6.03 2.76 -8.68
C ASN A 72 6.15 3.27 -7.24
N ILE A 73 7.06 2.66 -6.46
CA ILE A 73 7.34 3.08 -5.08
C ILE A 73 7.93 4.50 -5.13
N PRO A 74 7.34 5.48 -4.42
CA PRO A 74 7.93 6.81 -4.33
C PRO A 74 9.34 6.76 -3.77
N SER A 75 10.24 7.59 -4.30
CA SER A 75 11.65 7.64 -3.88
C SER A 75 11.86 8.24 -2.49
N GLU A 76 10.82 8.86 -1.94
CA GLU A 76 10.81 9.47 -0.60
C GLU A 76 9.89 8.68 0.33
N SER A 77 9.65 9.20 1.54
CA SER A 77 8.75 8.57 2.49
C SER A 77 7.34 8.49 1.93
N SER A 78 6.75 7.30 2.03
CA SER A 78 5.37 7.07 1.64
C SER A 78 4.71 6.01 2.53
N SER A 79 3.37 6.04 2.59
CA SER A 79 2.59 5.08 3.34
C SER A 79 1.43 4.57 2.50
N PHE A 80 1.10 3.29 2.67
CA PHE A 80 -0.06 2.67 2.05
C PHE A 80 -0.72 1.67 2.99
N THR A 81 -1.97 1.34 2.72
CA THR A 81 -2.77 0.41 3.51
C THR A 81 -3.29 -0.71 2.64
N ILE A 82 -3.20 -1.94 3.11
CA ILE A 82 -3.78 -3.12 2.49
C ILE A 82 -4.86 -3.68 3.42
N LYS A 83 -6.08 -3.81 2.87
CA LYS A 83 -7.14 -4.62 3.46
C LYS A 83 -7.19 -5.94 2.69
N THR A 84 -6.88 -7.05 3.35
CA THR A 84 -7.13 -8.39 2.79
C THR A 84 -8.57 -8.79 3.06
N LEU A 85 -9.21 -9.45 2.11
CA LEU A 85 -10.57 -9.96 2.23
C LEU A 85 -10.60 -11.41 1.74
N GLN A 86 -10.78 -12.35 2.66
CA GLN A 86 -11.01 -13.76 2.34
C GLN A 86 -12.34 -13.89 1.61
N ASP A 87 -12.39 -14.73 0.59
CA ASP A 87 -13.61 -15.04 -0.13
C ASP A 87 -14.61 -15.83 0.73
N SER A 88 -15.70 -16.30 0.12
CA SER A 88 -16.71 -17.11 0.80
C SER A 88 -16.23 -18.51 1.20
N THR A 89 -15.11 -18.97 0.67
CA THR A 89 -14.47 -20.24 1.02
C THR A 89 -13.57 -20.08 2.23
N GLY A 90 -12.74 -19.03 2.24
CA GLY A 90 -11.72 -18.80 3.26
C GLY A 90 -10.63 -19.88 3.25
N GLY A 91 -9.78 -19.85 4.27
CA GLY A 91 -8.71 -20.83 4.46
C GLY A 91 -7.43 -20.50 3.69
N TRP A 92 -7.41 -19.40 2.93
CA TRP A 92 -6.28 -19.00 2.11
C TRP A 92 -5.17 -18.34 2.96
N ALA A 93 -3.97 -18.89 2.89
CA ALA A 93 -2.79 -18.28 3.52
C ALA A 93 -2.40 -17.00 2.78
N VAL A 94 -1.90 -16.01 3.52
CA VAL A 94 -1.45 -14.73 2.96
C VAL A 94 -0.06 -14.41 3.45
N GLY A 95 0.90 -14.37 2.53
CA GLY A 95 2.30 -14.03 2.78
C GLY A 95 2.51 -12.53 3.00
N ILE A 96 1.81 -11.94 3.97
CA ILE A 96 1.86 -10.49 4.28
C ILE A 96 3.25 -10.03 4.74
N ASN A 97 4.16 -10.92 4.97
CA ASN A 97 5.55 -10.69 5.34
C ASN A 97 6.54 -10.80 4.17
N THR A 98 6.04 -10.99 2.94
CA THR A 98 6.89 -11.17 1.76
C THR A 98 6.56 -10.13 0.70
N PHE A 99 7.39 -9.09 0.64
CA PHE A 99 7.31 -8.05 -0.37
C PHE A 99 8.50 -8.08 -1.31
N LYS A 100 8.26 -7.81 -2.58
CA LYS A 100 9.28 -7.78 -3.64
C LYS A 100 9.12 -6.53 -4.48
N THR A 101 10.20 -6.06 -5.06
CA THR A 101 10.17 -5.04 -6.12
C THR A 101 9.72 -5.68 -7.44
N ASN A 102 9.36 -4.87 -8.43
CA ASN A 102 9.06 -5.35 -9.79
C ASN A 102 10.23 -6.13 -10.44
N ALA A 103 11.46 -5.85 -10.02
CA ALA A 103 12.65 -6.59 -10.46
C ALA A 103 12.85 -7.92 -9.71
N GLY A 104 11.96 -8.27 -8.77
CA GLY A 104 12.00 -9.51 -8.00
C GLY A 104 12.91 -9.46 -6.75
N ALA A 105 13.55 -8.33 -6.46
CA ALA A 105 14.34 -8.18 -5.24
C ALA A 105 13.42 -8.15 -4.02
N THR A 106 13.80 -8.86 -2.95
CA THR A 106 13.08 -8.82 -1.68
C THR A 106 13.23 -7.46 -1.01
N ILE A 107 12.13 -6.95 -0.47
CA ILE A 107 12.10 -5.73 0.33
C ILE A 107 12.17 -6.13 1.79
N ASP A 108 13.06 -5.51 2.55
CA ASP A 108 13.16 -5.76 3.98
C ASP A 108 11.90 -5.27 4.70
N LEU A 109 11.39 -6.09 5.61
CA LEU A 109 10.14 -5.78 6.32
C LEU A 109 10.33 -5.89 7.82
N GLY A 110 10.13 -4.78 8.53
CA GLY A 110 10.12 -4.69 9.98
C GLY A 110 8.72 -4.72 10.56
N TRP A 111 8.47 -5.64 11.50
CA TRP A 111 7.26 -5.65 12.33
C TRP A 111 7.58 -5.23 13.76
N PRO A 112 6.65 -4.59 14.49
CA PRO A 112 6.84 -4.25 15.89
C PRO A 112 7.05 -5.50 16.77
N GLY A 113 7.53 -5.31 17.98
CA GLY A 113 7.77 -6.42 18.90
C GLY A 113 8.99 -7.27 18.55
N GLY A 114 9.99 -6.71 17.84
CA GLY A 114 11.20 -7.44 17.47
C GLY A 114 11.01 -8.37 16.25
N GLY A 115 10.10 -8.01 15.34
CA GLY A 115 9.84 -8.77 14.13
C GLY A 115 8.82 -9.90 14.30
N VAL A 116 7.95 -9.79 15.30
CA VAL A 116 6.85 -10.76 15.48
C VAL A 116 5.86 -10.62 14.31
N LEU A 117 5.72 -11.68 13.53
CA LEU A 117 4.82 -11.70 12.38
C LEU A 117 3.37 -11.64 12.84
N PRO A 118 2.52 -10.85 12.15
CA PRO A 118 1.09 -10.82 12.44
C PRO A 118 0.45 -12.16 12.10
N HIS A 119 -0.51 -12.56 12.91
CA HIS A 119 -1.40 -13.67 12.58
C HIS A 119 -2.31 -13.24 11.42
N VAL A 120 -2.48 -14.09 10.41
CA VAL A 120 -3.38 -13.83 9.28
C VAL A 120 -4.71 -14.54 9.52
N THR A 121 -5.82 -13.83 9.33
CA THR A 121 -7.15 -14.40 9.48
C THR A 121 -7.51 -15.26 8.27
N LEU A 122 -7.90 -16.52 8.52
CA LEU A 122 -8.27 -17.50 7.48
C LEU A 122 -9.79 -17.64 7.30
N GLY A 123 -10.59 -17.09 8.19
CA GLY A 123 -12.05 -17.27 8.18
C GLY A 123 -12.70 -16.67 6.92
N ALA A 124 -13.65 -17.42 6.33
CA ALA A 124 -14.43 -16.98 5.17
C ALA A 124 -15.10 -15.61 5.40
N GLY A 125 -15.01 -14.72 4.41
CA GLY A 125 -15.56 -13.36 4.47
C GLY A 125 -14.93 -12.46 5.52
N ARG A 126 -13.77 -12.83 6.09
CA ARG A 126 -13.04 -12.05 7.09
C ARG A 126 -12.00 -11.17 6.44
N SER A 127 -11.71 -10.06 7.10
CA SER A 127 -10.73 -9.08 6.63
C SER A 127 -9.70 -8.77 7.71
N ASP A 128 -8.48 -8.52 7.26
CA ASP A 128 -7.42 -7.92 8.06
C ASP A 128 -6.98 -6.61 7.40
N VAL A 129 -6.52 -5.65 8.19
CA VAL A 129 -6.01 -4.36 7.73
C VAL A 129 -4.58 -4.19 8.21
N TYR A 130 -3.68 -3.91 7.28
CA TYR A 130 -2.26 -3.67 7.52
C TYR A 130 -1.86 -2.33 6.90
N SER A 131 -1.04 -1.58 7.61
CA SER A 131 -0.44 -0.34 7.10
C SER A 131 1.06 -0.52 6.98
N PHE A 132 1.63 0.05 5.92
CA PHE A 132 3.06 0.00 5.63
C PHE A 132 3.58 1.40 5.39
N THR A 133 4.79 1.66 5.86
CA THR A 133 5.50 2.93 5.63
C THR A 133 6.92 2.62 5.22
N THR A 134 7.42 3.35 4.23
CA THR A 134 8.84 3.39 3.88
C THR A 134 9.39 4.79 4.11
N PHE A 135 10.67 4.90 4.45
CA PHE A 135 11.39 6.17 4.61
C PHE A 135 12.58 6.29 3.66
N ASP A 136 12.82 5.27 2.83
CA ASP A 136 14.02 5.09 2.03
C ASP A 136 13.72 4.65 0.59
N GLY A 137 12.53 5.01 0.08
CA GLY A 137 12.11 4.67 -1.28
C GLY A 137 11.85 3.18 -1.50
N GLY A 138 11.45 2.46 -0.44
CA GLY A 138 11.03 1.06 -0.54
C GLY A 138 12.15 0.04 -0.40
N THR A 139 13.31 0.43 0.11
CA THR A 139 14.35 -0.53 0.52
C THR A 139 13.89 -1.29 1.76
N THR A 140 13.26 -0.56 2.70
CA THR A 140 12.68 -1.11 3.93
C THR A 140 11.23 -0.69 4.06
N LEU A 141 10.35 -1.62 4.45
CA LEU A 141 8.98 -1.37 4.86
C LEU A 141 8.84 -1.58 6.37
N TYR A 142 8.09 -0.71 7.01
CA TYR A 142 7.66 -0.86 8.40
C TYR A 142 6.17 -1.17 8.42
N GLY A 143 5.81 -2.37 8.84
CA GLY A 143 4.45 -2.86 8.91
C GLY A 143 3.80 -2.61 10.26
N ALA A 144 2.51 -2.31 10.24
CA ALA A 144 1.67 -2.23 11.44
C ALA A 144 0.32 -2.91 11.17
N VAL A 145 -0.21 -3.57 12.20
CA VAL A 145 -1.54 -4.19 12.14
C VAL A 145 -2.57 -3.13 12.53
N GLY A 146 -3.41 -2.72 11.59
CA GLY A 146 -4.53 -1.81 11.84
C GLY A 146 -5.71 -2.51 12.51
N GLY A 147 -5.84 -3.82 12.31
CA GLY A 147 -6.83 -4.70 12.92
C GLY A 147 -7.00 -5.99 12.14
N GLN A 148 -7.55 -7.01 12.81
CA GLN A 148 -7.71 -8.34 12.24
C GLN A 148 -9.08 -8.92 12.53
N ASN A 149 -9.47 -9.91 11.73
CA ASN A 149 -10.69 -10.67 11.91
C ASN A 149 -11.97 -9.82 11.87
N PHE A 150 -11.96 -8.76 11.06
CA PHE A 150 -13.16 -7.95 10.86
C PHE A 150 -14.23 -8.77 10.14
N ARG A 151 -15.47 -8.62 10.62
CA ARG A 151 -16.67 -9.13 9.96
C ARG A 151 -17.68 -7.99 9.86
N PRO A 152 -18.22 -7.70 8.67
CA PRO A 152 -19.34 -6.77 8.57
C PRO A 152 -20.47 -7.24 9.48
N TYR A 153 -21.06 -6.32 10.23
CA TYR A 153 -22.34 -6.60 10.91
C TYR A 153 -23.40 -6.69 9.82
N SER A 154 -24.05 -7.80 9.74
CA SER A 154 -25.24 -8.02 8.87
C SER A 154 -26.49 -7.76 9.69
#